data_f04d2cb92d58bce44cb9de00d7ee0538
#
_entry.id   f04d2cb92d58bce44cb9de00d7ee0538
#
_cell.length_a   1.000
_cell.length_b   1.000
_cell.length_c   1.000
_cell.angle_alpha   90.00
_cell.angle_beta   90.00
_cell.angle_gamma   90.00
#
_symmetry.space_group_name_H-M   'P 1'
#
loop_
_entity.id
_entity.type
_entity.pdbx_description
1 polymer ?
#
loop_
_entity_poly.entity_id
_entity_poly.type
_entity_poly.pdbx_seq_one_letter_code
_entity_poly.pdbx_strand_id
1 'polypeptide(L)'
;MSKGHTLVVTKEHFKNFNEVPKNLISKVFSVAQMISQAQIMELHAAGCNILTNINEAAGQTVMHFHVHVIPRYDQTDGFNLDFTPKAIGTFNLPIVAGDLKKGL
;
A
#
# COMPACT_ATOMS: atom_id res chain seq x y z
N MET A 1 -13.33 -0.74 -9.61
CA MET A 1 -11.91 -1.10 -9.50
C MET A 1 -11.34 -1.36 -10.88
N SER A 2 -10.05 -1.17 -11.08
CA SER A 2 -9.44 -1.36 -12.40
C SER A 2 -9.29 -2.83 -12.73
N LYS A 3 -9.21 -3.14 -14.03
CA LYS A 3 -9.01 -4.50 -14.51
C LYS A 3 -7.67 -5.05 -14.03
N GLY A 4 -7.70 -6.19 -13.37
CA GLY A 4 -6.50 -6.83 -12.83
C GLY A 4 -6.11 -6.40 -11.43
N HIS A 5 -6.94 -5.60 -10.76
CA HIS A 5 -6.74 -5.24 -9.35
C HIS A 5 -6.61 -6.52 -8.53
N THR A 6 -5.50 -6.69 -7.84
CA THR A 6 -5.15 -7.92 -7.15
C THR A 6 -4.88 -7.63 -5.67
N LEU A 7 -5.31 -8.55 -4.81
CA LEU A 7 -4.99 -8.52 -3.39
C LEU A 7 -4.01 -9.65 -3.08
N VAL A 8 -2.96 -9.33 -2.35
CA VAL A 8 -2.02 -10.32 -1.82
C VAL A 8 -2.30 -10.43 -0.33
N VAL A 9 -2.61 -11.64 0.11
CA VAL A 9 -2.95 -11.91 1.52
C VAL A 9 -2.08 -13.02 2.08
N THR A 10 -1.85 -12.99 3.39
CA THR A 10 -1.21 -14.11 4.09
C THR A 10 -2.26 -15.14 4.46
N LYS A 11 -1.89 -16.42 4.48
CA LYS A 11 -2.79 -17.48 4.97
C LYS A 11 -3.02 -17.34 6.47
N GLU A 12 -1.96 -17.03 7.20
CA GLU A 12 -2.05 -16.75 8.62
C GLU A 12 -2.69 -15.39 8.86
N HIS A 13 -3.51 -15.28 9.90
CA HIS A 13 -4.20 -14.04 10.22
C HIS A 13 -3.29 -13.05 10.92
N PHE A 14 -3.20 -11.84 10.36
CA PHE A 14 -2.64 -10.66 11.00
C PHE A 14 -3.63 -9.53 10.79
N LYS A 15 -3.82 -8.70 11.79
CA LYS A 15 -4.77 -7.58 11.68
C LYS A 15 -4.38 -6.61 10.57
N ASN A 16 -3.11 -6.25 10.51
CA ASN A 16 -2.58 -5.32 9.52
C ASN A 16 -1.07 -5.47 9.39
N PHE A 17 -0.47 -4.64 8.55
CA PHE A 17 0.95 -4.63 8.23
C PHE A 17 1.85 -4.62 9.47
N ASN A 18 1.47 -3.90 10.52
CA ASN A 18 2.31 -3.72 11.70
C ASN A 18 2.49 -5.01 12.53
N GLU A 19 1.62 -6.00 12.32
CA GLU A 19 1.70 -7.28 13.04
C GLU A 19 2.44 -8.36 12.25
N VAL A 20 2.75 -8.12 10.99
CA VAL A 20 3.32 -9.15 10.10
C VAL A 20 4.81 -9.34 10.37
N PRO A 21 5.29 -10.58 10.57
CA PRO A 21 6.72 -10.84 10.71
C PRO A 21 7.51 -10.43 9.46
N LYS A 22 8.74 -9.99 9.64
CA LYS A 22 9.58 -9.47 8.56
C LYS A 22 9.79 -10.45 7.41
N ASN A 23 9.95 -11.74 7.71
CA ASN A 23 10.12 -12.76 6.68
C ASN A 23 8.88 -12.90 5.80
N LEU A 24 7.69 -12.74 6.36
CA LEU A 24 6.44 -12.77 5.59
C LEU A 24 6.22 -11.47 4.81
N ILE A 25 6.61 -10.33 5.38
CA ILE A 25 6.58 -9.06 4.65
C ILE A 25 7.40 -9.16 3.37
N SER A 26 8.62 -9.69 3.45
CA SER A 26 9.48 -9.90 2.28
C SER A 26 8.78 -10.75 1.22
N LYS A 27 8.16 -11.86 1.64
CA LYS A 27 7.46 -12.74 0.70
C LYS A 27 6.26 -12.06 0.05
N VAL A 28 5.46 -11.36 0.84
CA VAL A 28 4.26 -10.67 0.33
C VAL A 28 4.65 -9.60 -0.68
N PHE A 29 5.65 -8.80 -0.39
CA PHE A 29 6.07 -7.74 -1.32
C PHE A 29 6.82 -8.28 -2.53
N SER A 30 7.51 -9.41 -2.41
CA SER A 30 8.06 -10.12 -3.59
C SER A 30 6.95 -10.56 -4.53
N VAL A 31 5.87 -11.11 -3.99
CA VAL A 31 4.70 -11.50 -4.79
C VAL A 31 4.04 -10.27 -5.41
N ALA A 32 3.87 -9.20 -4.64
CA ALA A 32 3.31 -7.95 -5.16
C ALA A 32 4.14 -7.40 -6.31
N GLN A 33 5.46 -7.46 -6.22
CA GLN A 33 6.35 -7.05 -7.31
C GLN A 33 6.12 -7.88 -8.58
N MET A 34 6.03 -9.20 -8.44
CA MET A 34 5.77 -10.08 -9.58
C MET A 34 4.43 -9.75 -10.25
N ILE A 35 3.41 -9.50 -9.44
CA ILE A 35 2.08 -9.14 -9.96
C ILE A 35 2.12 -7.80 -10.68
N SER A 36 2.78 -6.80 -10.09
CA SER A 36 2.94 -5.49 -10.70
C SER A 36 3.65 -5.57 -12.05
N GLN A 37 4.73 -6.34 -12.14
CA GLN A 37 5.44 -6.57 -13.38
C GLN A 37 4.53 -7.21 -14.44
N ALA A 38 3.75 -8.22 -14.04
CA ALA A 38 2.82 -8.88 -14.95
C ALA A 38 1.69 -7.94 -15.41
N GLN A 39 1.19 -7.07 -14.52
CA GLN A 39 0.18 -6.08 -14.90
C GLN A 39 0.68 -5.14 -15.99
N ILE A 40 1.92 -4.71 -15.90
CA ILE A 40 2.51 -3.83 -16.91
C ILE A 40 2.78 -4.58 -18.20
N MET A 41 3.37 -5.77 -18.12
CA MET A 41 3.78 -6.53 -19.31
C MET A 41 2.62 -7.19 -20.04
N GLU A 42 1.68 -7.79 -19.30
CA GLU A 42 0.62 -8.61 -19.88
C GLU A 42 -0.70 -7.87 -20.03
N LEU A 43 -1.04 -7.00 -19.09
CA LEU A 43 -2.28 -6.22 -19.14
C LEU A 43 -2.07 -4.83 -19.73
N HIS A 44 -0.83 -4.48 -20.06
CA HIS A 44 -0.46 -3.18 -20.61
C HIS A 44 -0.82 -2.00 -19.72
N ALA A 45 -0.76 -2.20 -18.40
CA ALA A 45 -0.95 -1.11 -17.46
C ALA A 45 0.15 -0.06 -17.63
N ALA A 46 -0.21 1.20 -17.52
CA ALA A 46 0.74 2.30 -17.58
C ALA A 46 1.53 2.46 -16.28
N GLY A 47 1.00 1.96 -15.18
CA GLY A 47 1.63 1.98 -13.88
C GLY A 47 0.86 1.15 -12.88
N CYS A 48 1.33 1.09 -11.65
CA CYS A 48 0.67 0.37 -10.56
C CYS A 48 0.78 1.15 -9.25
N ASN A 49 -0.26 1.05 -8.43
CA ASN A 49 -0.19 1.46 -7.04
C ASN A 49 -0.13 0.21 -6.16
N ILE A 50 0.82 0.20 -5.24
CA ILE A 50 0.95 -0.89 -4.26
C ILE A 50 0.73 -0.25 -2.90
N LEU A 51 -0.30 -0.69 -2.19
CA LEU A 51 -0.62 -0.11 -0.89
C LEU A 51 -1.25 -1.11 0.06
N THR A 52 -1.08 -0.83 1.34
CA THR A 52 -1.79 -1.52 2.41
C THR A 52 -2.28 -0.47 3.40
N ASN A 53 -3.43 -0.70 3.99
CA ASN A 53 -4.04 0.24 4.94
C ASN A 53 -3.88 -0.29 6.36
N ILE A 54 -3.52 0.57 7.28
CA ILE A 54 -3.37 0.26 8.70
C ILE A 54 -4.40 1.08 9.46
N ASN A 55 -5.37 0.38 10.07
CA ASN A 55 -6.46 0.95 10.85
C ASN A 55 -7.51 1.71 10.02
N GLU A 56 -8.66 1.94 10.61
CA GLU A 56 -9.79 2.59 9.95
C GLU A 56 -9.48 3.99 9.45
N ALA A 57 -8.70 4.75 10.22
CA ALA A 57 -8.33 6.12 9.85
C ALA A 57 -7.57 6.18 8.51
N ALA A 58 -6.92 5.10 8.12
CA ALA A 58 -6.21 5.00 6.85
C ALA A 58 -7.00 4.25 5.78
N GLY A 59 -8.25 3.89 6.07
CA GLY A 59 -9.13 3.22 5.11
C GLY A 59 -9.16 1.70 5.21
N GLN A 60 -8.62 1.12 6.29
CA GLN A 60 -8.72 -0.32 6.49
C GLN A 60 -10.15 -0.69 6.90
N THR A 61 -10.84 -1.44 6.04
CA THR A 61 -12.22 -1.88 6.28
C THR A 61 -12.30 -3.35 6.67
N VAL A 62 -11.34 -4.17 6.28
CA VAL A 62 -11.23 -5.58 6.63
C VAL A 62 -10.02 -5.76 7.53
N MET A 63 -10.22 -6.32 8.72
CA MET A 63 -9.16 -6.47 9.74
C MET A 63 -8.35 -7.74 9.52
N HIS A 64 -7.92 -7.96 8.30
CA HIS A 64 -6.98 -8.99 7.88
C HIS A 64 -5.98 -8.35 6.93
N PHE A 65 -4.70 -8.49 7.22
CA PHE A 65 -3.63 -7.89 6.41
C PHE A 65 -3.77 -8.27 4.94
N HIS A 66 -3.77 -7.27 4.08
CA HIS A 66 -3.73 -7.45 2.63
C HIS A 66 -3.04 -6.28 1.96
N VAL A 67 -2.42 -6.57 0.83
CA VAL A 67 -1.73 -5.59 0.01
C VAL A 67 -2.46 -5.49 -1.31
N HIS A 68 -2.84 -4.28 -1.68
CA HIS A 68 -3.44 -4.00 -2.99
C HIS A 68 -2.33 -3.82 -4.01
N VAL A 69 -2.48 -4.47 -5.16
CA VAL A 69 -1.66 -4.19 -6.34
C VAL A 69 -2.63 -3.73 -7.44
N ILE A 70 -2.64 -2.43 -7.69
CA ILE A 70 -3.68 -1.77 -8.48
C ILE A 70 -3.08 -1.29 -9.79
N PRO A 71 -3.41 -1.93 -10.93
CA PRO A 71 -2.92 -1.45 -12.21
C PRO A 71 -3.65 -0.17 -12.60
N ARG A 72 -2.92 0.76 -13.14
CA ARG A 72 -3.44 2.05 -13.57
C ARG A 72 -3.22 2.18 -15.07
N TYR A 73 -4.32 2.39 -15.79
CA TYR A 73 -4.29 2.50 -17.25
C TYR A 73 -4.34 3.96 -17.70
N ASP A 74 -5.12 4.75 -16.98
CA ASP A 74 -5.21 6.20 -17.15
C ASP A 74 -5.74 6.82 -15.85
N GLN A 75 -5.99 8.12 -15.85
CA GLN A 75 -6.45 8.83 -14.66
C GLN A 75 -7.94 8.61 -14.35
N THR A 76 -8.67 7.92 -15.22
CA THR A 76 -10.11 7.72 -15.07
C THR A 76 -10.49 6.30 -14.66
N ASP A 77 -9.56 5.46 -14.24
CA ASP A 77 -9.78 4.04 -14.00
C ASP A 77 -10.35 3.71 -12.62
N GLY A 78 -11.03 4.65 -12.01
CA GLY A 78 -11.89 4.39 -10.85
C GLY A 78 -11.20 4.33 -9.50
N PHE A 79 -9.90 4.56 -9.45
CA PHE A 79 -9.15 4.60 -8.19
C PHE A 79 -8.51 5.97 -8.00
N ASN A 80 -8.87 6.63 -6.91
CA ASN A 80 -8.31 7.94 -6.57
C ASN A 80 -7.65 7.90 -5.21
N LEU A 81 -6.41 8.41 -5.15
CA LEU A 81 -5.75 8.73 -3.90
C LEU A 81 -5.83 10.25 -3.73
N ASP A 82 -6.68 10.68 -2.81
CA ASP A 82 -6.80 12.10 -2.52
C ASP A 82 -5.72 12.52 -1.54
N PHE A 83 -4.68 13.11 -2.07
CA PHE A 83 -3.67 13.76 -1.25
C PHE A 83 -3.82 15.26 -1.38
N THR A 84 -3.95 15.93 -0.24
CA THR A 84 -3.80 17.38 -0.19
C THR A 84 -2.37 17.66 0.23
N PRO A 85 -1.47 18.04 -0.71
CA PRO A 85 -0.09 18.33 -0.34
C PRO A 85 -0.04 19.48 0.64
N LYS A 86 0.77 19.33 1.69
CA LYS A 86 1.05 20.43 2.62
C LYS A 86 2.49 20.87 2.43
N ALA A 87 2.73 22.17 2.49
CA ALA A 87 4.09 22.68 2.44
C ALA A 87 4.90 22.14 3.61
N ILE A 88 6.19 21.86 3.37
CA ILE A 88 7.10 21.35 4.38
C ILE A 88 7.10 22.23 5.65
N GLY A 89 6.99 23.53 5.49
CA GLY A 89 6.94 24.48 6.61
C GLY A 89 5.69 24.38 7.49
N THR A 90 4.65 23.60 7.09
CA THR A 90 3.48 23.38 7.95
C THR A 90 3.79 22.44 9.12
N PHE A 91 4.89 21.68 9.07
CA PHE A 91 5.26 20.73 10.09
C PHE A 91 6.61 21.13 10.70
N ASN A 92 6.77 20.90 11.99
CA ASN A 92 8.06 21.02 12.64
C ASN A 92 8.80 19.67 12.48
N LEU A 93 9.59 19.53 11.42
CA LEU A 93 10.27 18.29 11.09
C LEU A 93 11.18 17.74 12.19
N PRO A 94 11.99 18.56 12.90
CA PRO A 94 12.80 18.05 14.01
C PRO A 94 11.97 17.44 15.14
N ILE A 95 10.82 18.03 15.47
CA ILE A 95 9.94 17.47 16.51
C ILE A 95 9.32 16.17 16.02
N VAL A 96 8.81 16.12 14.79
CA VAL A 96 8.23 14.90 14.19
C VAL A 96 9.27 13.79 14.15
N ALA A 97 10.49 14.06 13.71
CA ALA A 97 11.54 13.07 13.68
C ALA A 97 11.90 12.55 15.08
N GLY A 98 11.90 13.42 16.10
CA GLY A 98 12.13 13.04 17.47
C GLY A 98 11.04 12.11 18.02
N ASP A 99 9.80 12.41 17.71
CA ASP A 99 8.65 11.58 18.13
C ASP A 99 8.71 10.20 17.47
N LEU A 100 9.07 10.11 16.19
CA LEU A 100 9.24 8.84 15.50
C LEU A 100 10.35 8.00 16.11
N LYS A 101 11.48 8.60 16.45
CA LYS A 101 12.61 7.90 17.08
C LYS A 101 12.24 7.25 18.41
N LYS A 102 11.36 7.85 19.18
CA LYS A 102 10.91 7.28 20.45
C LYS A 102 10.17 5.94 20.26
N GLY A 103 9.57 5.72 19.11
CA GLY A 103 8.83 4.49 18.81
C GLY A 103 9.66 3.41 18.12
N LEU A 104 10.93 3.68 17.83
CA LEU A 104 11.79 2.74 17.09
C LEU A 104 12.69 1.90 18.00
#